data_fabf4bcb7c9f4bd0869e9d7f025b0412
#
_entry.id   fabf4bcb7c9f4bd0869e9d7f025b0412
#
_cell.length_a   1.000
_cell.length_b   1.000
_cell.length_c   1.000
_cell.angle_alpha   90.00
_cell.angle_beta   90.00
_cell.angle_gamma   90.00
#
_symmetry.space_group_name_H-M   'P 1'
#
loop_
_entity.id
_entity.type
_entity.pdbx_description
1 polymer ?
#
loop_
_entity_poly.entity_id
_entity_poly.type
_entity_poly.pdbx_seq_one_letter_code
_entity_poly.pdbx_strand_id
1 'polypeptide(L)'
;MQNSFRCVRHPHLKGFEMSDFRRTPHCFLNSVLTAAPGETKDLLAGHLREDAAFDVAFPVNRLNGIDEVFESFFQPLKTALSEVRRRDEIFIGGPNRRAPGGHWVASVTHYVGNFERPLFGIQPSNHLVFLRSGEFYRVEPDGQISEAKIIFDLLDLMRQAGCFPLPRMLGTEMLFPGPATHDGVLPSGQADGEKTLDLCEAMLADLKAFDPETFTSKGQTGDDGYWHDDMLWYGPGGIGSNYRWSGFEKDHRAAFLTAFPDRVGGNHYCRIGDGNYAAVSGWPSMTMTHQGDYLGVAATGKSLTLRVMDFYRCAGNKIMENWVLLDYLDLFQQMGRDLIEEAKAV
;
A
#
# COMPACT_ATOMS: atom_id res chain seq x y z
N MET A 1 -18.84 -8.50 -26.30
CA MET A 1 -18.36 -9.86 -26.02
C MET A 1 -17.89 -9.86 -24.58
N GLN A 2 -18.74 -10.35 -23.68
CA GLN A 2 -18.43 -10.44 -22.25
C GLN A 2 -17.60 -11.70 -22.01
N ASN A 3 -16.27 -11.56 -21.86
CA ASN A 3 -15.48 -12.62 -21.28
C ASN A 3 -15.56 -12.53 -19.75
N SER A 4 -16.62 -13.13 -19.21
CA SER A 4 -16.68 -13.43 -17.78
C SER A 4 -15.70 -14.56 -17.49
N PHE A 5 -14.53 -14.22 -16.94
CA PHE A 5 -13.67 -15.21 -16.29
C PHE A 5 -14.38 -15.71 -15.04
N ARG A 6 -15.20 -16.77 -15.17
CA ARG A 6 -15.68 -17.54 -14.03
C ARG A 6 -14.48 -18.23 -13.40
N CYS A 7 -14.10 -17.86 -12.18
CA CYS A 7 -13.25 -18.67 -11.32
C CYS A 7 -13.98 -19.99 -11.03
N VAL A 8 -13.66 -21.04 -11.79
CA VAL A 8 -14.19 -22.39 -11.56
C VAL A 8 -13.36 -23.00 -10.43
N ARG A 9 -13.99 -23.34 -9.31
CA ARG A 9 -13.39 -24.22 -8.30
C ARG A 9 -12.99 -25.53 -8.96
N HIS A 10 -11.68 -25.83 -9.01
CA HIS A 10 -11.22 -27.18 -9.31
C HIS A 10 -11.20 -27.98 -7.99
N PRO A 11 -12.11 -28.96 -7.83
CA PRO A 11 -12.03 -29.92 -6.74
C PRO A 11 -10.87 -30.89 -7.04
N HIS A 12 -9.90 -30.98 -6.21
CA HIS A 12 -8.72 -31.86 -6.24
C HIS A 12 -7.45 -31.27 -6.88
N LEU A 13 -6.83 -30.31 -6.20
CA LEU A 13 -5.40 -30.06 -6.39
C LEU A 13 -4.62 -30.86 -5.34
N LYS A 14 -4.21 -32.07 -5.69
CA LYS A 14 -3.11 -32.77 -5.02
C LYS A 14 -1.80 -32.21 -5.59
N GLY A 15 -1.07 -31.45 -4.77
CA GLY A 15 0.20 -30.82 -5.13
C GLY A 15 -0.03 -29.38 -5.60
N PHE A 16 -0.03 -28.45 -4.66
CA PHE A 16 -0.05 -27.01 -4.92
C PHE A 16 1.31 -26.63 -5.52
N GLU A 17 1.39 -26.46 -6.83
CA GLU A 17 2.56 -25.81 -7.43
C GLU A 17 2.57 -24.36 -6.98
N MET A 18 3.68 -23.90 -6.41
CA MET A 18 3.85 -22.54 -5.88
C MET A 18 3.50 -21.42 -6.89
N SER A 19 3.51 -21.75 -8.18
CA SER A 19 3.14 -20.83 -9.26
C SER A 19 1.66 -20.42 -9.25
N ASP A 20 0.77 -21.17 -8.61
CA ASP A 20 -0.68 -20.94 -8.66
C ASP A 20 -1.24 -20.22 -7.42
N PHE A 21 -0.46 -20.09 -6.33
CA PHE A 21 -0.99 -19.50 -5.07
C PHE A 21 -1.43 -18.03 -5.23
N ARG A 22 -0.95 -17.31 -6.23
CA ARG A 22 -1.35 -15.92 -6.52
C ARG A 22 -2.74 -15.81 -7.14
N ARG A 23 -3.12 -16.80 -7.95
CA ARG A 23 -4.36 -16.74 -8.75
C ARG A 23 -5.60 -16.78 -7.90
N THR A 24 -5.63 -17.64 -6.90
CA THR A 24 -6.80 -17.79 -6.01
C THR A 24 -7.12 -16.50 -5.28
N PRO A 25 -6.19 -15.86 -4.54
CA PRO A 25 -6.47 -14.57 -3.89
C PRO A 25 -6.75 -13.46 -4.91
N HIS A 26 -6.08 -13.39 -6.05
CA HIS A 26 -6.36 -12.39 -7.07
C HIS A 26 -7.80 -12.49 -7.60
N CYS A 27 -8.25 -13.69 -7.96
CA CYS A 27 -9.62 -13.93 -8.38
C CYS A 27 -10.63 -13.60 -7.29
N PHE A 28 -10.36 -14.02 -6.06
CA PHE A 28 -11.23 -13.75 -4.91
C PHE A 28 -11.38 -12.24 -4.67
N LEU A 29 -10.29 -11.51 -4.55
CA LEU A 29 -10.28 -10.06 -4.26
C LEU A 29 -11.05 -9.26 -5.34
N ASN A 30 -11.02 -9.69 -6.59
CA ASN A 30 -11.80 -9.09 -7.66
C ASN A 30 -13.28 -9.49 -7.60
N SER A 31 -13.58 -10.74 -7.28
CA SER A 31 -14.96 -11.27 -7.29
C SER A 31 -15.79 -10.79 -6.11
N VAL A 32 -15.19 -10.66 -4.92
CA VAL A 32 -15.91 -10.28 -3.68
C VAL A 32 -16.55 -8.91 -3.76
N LEU A 33 -15.96 -7.98 -4.50
CA LEU A 33 -16.52 -6.63 -4.69
C LEU A 33 -17.74 -6.62 -5.60
N THR A 34 -17.78 -7.53 -6.56
CA THR A 34 -18.85 -7.59 -7.57
C THR A 34 -19.95 -8.58 -7.22
N ALA A 35 -19.77 -9.37 -6.17
CA ALA A 35 -20.75 -10.35 -5.70
C ALA A 35 -22.00 -9.66 -5.15
N ALA A 36 -23.16 -10.32 -5.26
CA ALA A 36 -24.37 -9.86 -4.58
C ALA A 36 -24.16 -9.87 -3.04
N PRO A 37 -24.89 -9.03 -2.28
CA PRO A 37 -24.67 -8.94 -0.83
C PRO A 37 -24.76 -10.30 -0.10
N GLY A 38 -25.69 -11.17 -0.48
CA GLY A 38 -25.81 -12.51 0.08
C GLY A 38 -24.67 -13.47 -0.27
N GLU A 39 -24.03 -13.28 -1.43
CA GLU A 39 -22.92 -14.11 -1.89
C GLU A 39 -21.56 -13.67 -1.31
N THR A 40 -21.47 -12.44 -0.82
CA THR A 40 -20.20 -11.88 -0.31
C THR A 40 -19.69 -12.68 0.88
N LYS A 41 -20.54 -12.99 1.86
CA LYS A 41 -20.15 -13.78 3.04
C LYS A 41 -19.72 -15.21 2.66
N ASP A 42 -20.39 -15.83 1.71
CA ASP A 42 -20.02 -17.18 1.23
C ASP A 42 -18.64 -17.17 0.56
N LEU A 43 -18.35 -16.12 -0.23
CA LEU A 43 -17.04 -15.94 -0.83
C LEU A 43 -15.96 -15.73 0.24
N LEU A 44 -16.22 -14.91 1.26
CA LEU A 44 -15.30 -14.73 2.39
C LEU A 44 -15.05 -16.06 3.09
N ALA A 45 -16.09 -16.80 3.47
CA ALA A 45 -15.98 -18.10 4.14
C ALA A 45 -15.21 -19.14 3.30
N GLY A 46 -15.29 -19.02 1.97
CA GLY A 46 -14.56 -19.92 1.06
C GLY A 46 -13.08 -19.58 0.86
N HIS A 47 -12.65 -18.35 1.19
CA HIS A 47 -11.31 -17.88 0.85
C HIS A 47 -10.52 -17.32 2.05
N LEU A 48 -11.17 -17.04 3.17
CA LEU A 48 -10.53 -16.60 4.40
C LEU A 48 -10.54 -17.73 5.43
N ARG A 49 -9.52 -17.75 6.29
CA ARG A 49 -9.58 -18.51 7.54
C ARG A 49 -10.70 -17.97 8.42
N GLU A 50 -11.33 -18.83 9.22
CA GLU A 50 -12.36 -18.43 10.17
C GLU A 50 -11.85 -17.36 11.15
N ASP A 51 -10.60 -17.49 11.58
CA ASP A 51 -9.88 -16.60 12.48
C ASP A 51 -8.98 -15.58 11.74
N ALA A 52 -9.23 -15.31 10.45
CA ALA A 52 -8.43 -14.39 9.65
C ALA A 52 -8.29 -13.02 10.33
N ALA A 53 -7.07 -12.47 10.35
CA ALA A 53 -6.76 -11.20 10.98
C ALA A 53 -6.42 -10.14 9.94
N PHE A 54 -7.24 -9.10 9.82
CA PHE A 54 -7.00 -7.97 8.93
C PHE A 54 -6.56 -6.76 9.75
N ASP A 55 -5.31 -6.35 9.61
CA ASP A 55 -4.83 -5.08 10.13
C ASP A 55 -4.99 -4.03 9.02
N VAL A 56 -5.99 -3.20 9.15
CA VAL A 56 -6.29 -2.09 8.24
C VAL A 56 -5.78 -0.79 8.87
N ALA A 57 -5.33 0.15 8.05
CA ALA A 57 -4.94 1.48 8.52
C ALA A 57 -6.08 2.20 9.24
N PHE A 58 -5.74 3.22 10.03
CA PHE A 58 -6.75 4.06 10.69
C PHE A 58 -7.74 4.66 9.66
N PRO A 59 -9.04 4.73 9.94
CA PRO A 59 -9.70 4.52 11.23
C PRO A 59 -10.24 3.10 11.47
N VAL A 60 -10.08 2.18 10.53
CA VAL A 60 -10.66 0.83 10.63
C VAL A 60 -9.96 -0.02 11.67
N ASN A 61 -8.62 -0.01 11.68
CA ASN A 61 -7.77 -0.78 12.59
C ASN A 61 -7.90 -2.30 12.41
N ARG A 62 -7.68 -3.08 13.50
CA ARG A 62 -7.65 -4.54 13.45
C ARG A 62 -9.07 -5.11 13.42
N LEU A 63 -9.27 -6.08 12.52
CA LEU A 63 -10.49 -6.87 12.37
C LEU A 63 -10.13 -8.35 12.54
N ASN A 64 -10.97 -9.11 13.24
CA ASN A 64 -10.74 -10.53 13.50
C ASN A 64 -11.95 -11.34 13.04
N GLY A 65 -11.68 -12.36 12.22
CA GLY A 65 -12.69 -13.24 11.69
C GLY A 65 -13.52 -12.64 10.56
N ILE A 66 -14.28 -13.50 9.93
CA ILE A 66 -15.01 -13.22 8.69
C ILE A 66 -16.06 -12.13 8.88
N ASP A 67 -16.78 -12.14 10.00
CA ASP A 67 -17.87 -11.19 10.22
C ASP A 67 -17.36 -9.76 10.37
N GLU A 68 -16.32 -9.51 11.17
CA GLU A 68 -15.73 -8.17 11.30
C GLU A 68 -15.14 -7.67 9.96
N VAL A 69 -14.47 -8.57 9.22
CA VAL A 69 -13.93 -8.25 7.89
C VAL A 69 -15.05 -7.89 6.90
N PHE A 70 -16.18 -8.61 6.95
CA PHE A 70 -17.33 -8.27 6.13
C PHE A 70 -17.93 -6.93 6.52
N GLU A 71 -18.25 -6.74 7.81
CA GLU A 71 -19.02 -5.58 8.29
C GLU A 71 -18.23 -4.28 8.29
N SER A 72 -16.92 -4.36 8.57
CA SER A 72 -16.08 -3.16 8.74
C SER A 72 -15.13 -2.88 7.58
N PHE A 73 -14.99 -3.79 6.61
CA PHE A 73 -14.13 -3.60 5.44
C PHE A 73 -14.90 -3.71 4.12
N PHE A 74 -15.43 -4.89 3.75
CA PHE A 74 -16.03 -5.08 2.44
C PHE A 74 -17.39 -4.39 2.30
N GLN A 75 -18.25 -4.48 3.31
CA GLN A 75 -19.58 -3.87 3.25
C GLN A 75 -19.51 -2.34 3.16
N PRO A 76 -18.70 -1.61 3.95
CA PRO A 76 -18.53 -0.17 3.79
C PRO A 76 -18.03 0.24 2.40
N LEU A 77 -17.03 -0.46 1.85
CA LEU A 77 -16.54 -0.18 0.50
C LEU A 77 -17.64 -0.35 -0.57
N LYS A 78 -18.37 -1.47 -0.51
CA LYS A 78 -19.47 -1.77 -1.46
C LYS A 78 -20.66 -0.84 -1.30
N THR A 79 -20.90 -0.32 -0.11
CA THR A 79 -21.99 0.63 0.15
C THR A 79 -21.63 2.04 -0.28
N ALA A 80 -20.39 2.45 -0.02
CA ALA A 80 -19.93 3.82 -0.29
C ALA A 80 -19.62 4.05 -1.79
N LEU A 81 -19.01 3.07 -2.44
CA LEU A 81 -18.59 3.15 -3.84
C LEU A 81 -19.56 2.32 -4.71
N SER A 82 -20.54 2.97 -5.35
CA SER A 82 -21.46 2.26 -6.23
C SER A 82 -20.72 1.68 -7.44
N GLU A 83 -21.10 0.46 -7.83
CA GLU A 83 -20.48 -0.30 -8.91
C GLU A 83 -18.95 -0.50 -8.70
N VAL A 84 -18.51 -0.61 -7.45
CA VAL A 84 -17.11 -0.71 -7.09
C VAL A 84 -16.40 -1.85 -7.84
N ARG A 85 -15.22 -1.54 -8.36
CA ARG A 85 -14.31 -2.48 -9.01
C ARG A 85 -12.91 -2.31 -8.45
N ARG A 86 -12.19 -3.42 -8.40
CA ARG A 86 -10.76 -3.41 -8.12
C ARG A 86 -9.99 -3.22 -9.42
N ARG A 87 -9.02 -2.34 -9.43
CA ARG A 87 -8.08 -2.13 -10.51
C ARG A 87 -6.66 -2.26 -9.98
N ASP A 88 -6.07 -3.44 -10.16
CA ASP A 88 -4.71 -3.70 -9.74
C ASP A 88 -3.71 -3.07 -10.71
N GLU A 89 -2.79 -2.27 -10.18
CA GLU A 89 -1.63 -1.73 -10.90
C GLU A 89 -0.42 -2.65 -10.71
N ILE A 90 -0.27 -3.19 -9.50
CA ILE A 90 0.74 -4.19 -9.14
C ILE A 90 0.04 -5.31 -8.38
N PHE A 91 0.32 -6.55 -8.74
CA PHE A 91 -0.06 -7.73 -7.98
C PHE A 91 1.06 -8.76 -8.12
N ILE A 92 1.80 -8.96 -7.04
CA ILE A 92 2.99 -9.82 -6.98
C ILE A 92 2.88 -10.80 -5.83
N GLY A 93 3.71 -11.84 -5.82
CA GLY A 93 3.72 -12.78 -4.71
C GLY A 93 5.02 -13.52 -4.58
N GLY A 94 5.34 -13.93 -3.36
CA GLY A 94 6.56 -14.67 -3.06
C GLY A 94 6.64 -15.14 -1.61
N PRO A 95 7.71 -15.88 -1.28
CA PRO A 95 8.00 -16.21 0.10
C PRO A 95 8.38 -14.94 0.86
N ASN A 96 7.84 -14.79 2.07
CA ASN A 96 8.24 -13.69 2.94
C ASN A 96 9.62 -13.96 3.54
N ARG A 97 10.58 -13.08 3.26
CA ARG A 97 11.95 -13.16 3.79
C ARG A 97 12.03 -12.85 5.29
N ARG A 98 10.98 -12.28 5.90
CA ARG A 98 10.92 -11.94 7.33
C ARG A 98 10.16 -13.00 8.11
N ALA A 99 10.46 -13.14 9.42
CA ALA A 99 9.64 -13.94 10.31
C ALA A 99 8.22 -13.31 10.40
N PRO A 100 7.17 -14.10 10.40
CA PRO A 100 7.12 -15.58 10.53
C PRO A 100 7.24 -16.35 9.20
N GLY A 101 7.63 -15.75 8.08
CA GLY A 101 7.73 -16.43 6.79
C GLY A 101 6.38 -16.60 6.10
N GLY A 102 6.20 -17.71 5.39
CA GLY A 102 4.99 -18.02 4.62
C GLY A 102 4.99 -17.39 3.23
N HIS A 103 3.94 -17.67 2.46
CA HIS A 103 3.73 -17.08 1.15
C HIS A 103 2.80 -15.89 1.27
N TRP A 104 3.15 -14.81 0.60
CA TRP A 104 2.39 -13.58 0.61
C TRP A 104 2.15 -13.09 -0.80
N VAL A 105 1.01 -12.48 -1.02
CA VAL A 105 0.75 -11.63 -2.18
C VAL A 105 0.67 -10.18 -1.74
N ALA A 106 1.12 -9.27 -2.60
CA ALA A 106 1.04 -7.85 -2.33
C ALA A 106 0.53 -7.10 -3.56
N SER A 107 -0.26 -6.05 -3.36
CA SER A 107 -0.80 -5.26 -4.45
C SER A 107 -0.84 -3.76 -4.18
N VAL A 108 -0.60 -2.99 -5.23
CA VAL A 108 -1.06 -1.61 -5.36
C VAL A 108 -2.32 -1.65 -6.20
N THR A 109 -3.42 -1.20 -5.64
CA THR A 109 -4.72 -1.23 -6.31
C THR A 109 -5.50 0.06 -6.14
N HIS A 110 -6.47 0.27 -7.01
CA HIS A 110 -7.53 1.25 -6.81
C HIS A 110 -8.88 0.55 -6.66
N TYR A 111 -9.63 0.98 -5.65
CA TYR A 111 -11.07 0.72 -5.60
C TYR A 111 -11.76 1.85 -6.38
N VAL A 112 -12.34 1.50 -7.52
CA VAL A 112 -12.91 2.46 -8.47
C VAL A 112 -14.41 2.36 -8.44
N GLY A 113 -15.12 3.46 -8.23
CA GLY A 113 -16.57 3.52 -8.19
C GLY A 113 -17.07 4.94 -7.99
N ASN A 114 -18.39 5.17 -8.11
CA ASN A 114 -18.96 6.46 -7.76
C ASN A 114 -19.10 6.56 -6.24
N PHE A 115 -18.51 7.57 -5.64
CA PHE A 115 -18.51 7.79 -4.19
C PHE A 115 -19.81 8.48 -3.76
N GLU A 116 -20.83 7.68 -3.42
CA GLU A 116 -22.21 8.14 -3.21
C GLU A 116 -22.65 8.13 -1.74
N ARG A 117 -21.91 7.44 -0.85
CA ARG A 117 -22.22 7.40 0.58
C ARG A 117 -20.95 7.55 1.41
N PRO A 118 -21.04 8.04 2.66
CA PRO A 118 -19.86 8.22 3.51
C PRO A 118 -19.04 6.94 3.65
N LEU A 119 -17.71 7.07 3.56
CA LEU A 119 -16.74 6.00 3.78
C LEU A 119 -15.77 6.41 4.88
N PHE A 120 -15.71 5.65 5.97
CA PHE A 120 -14.80 5.86 7.10
C PHE A 120 -14.83 7.31 7.66
N GLY A 121 -16.00 7.94 7.65
CA GLY A 121 -16.20 9.32 8.10
C GLY A 121 -16.04 10.41 7.03
N ILE A 122 -15.52 10.07 5.84
CA ILE A 122 -15.35 10.99 4.72
C ILE A 122 -16.67 11.13 3.96
N GLN A 123 -17.07 12.37 3.67
CA GLN A 123 -18.32 12.66 2.95
C GLN A 123 -18.17 12.36 1.44
N PRO A 124 -19.26 11.91 0.77
CA PRO A 124 -19.23 11.52 -0.63
C PRO A 124 -19.12 12.73 -1.56
N SER A 125 -18.40 12.54 -2.66
CA SER A 125 -18.33 13.52 -3.75
C SER A 125 -19.45 13.42 -4.76
N ASN A 126 -20.17 12.30 -4.81
CA ASN A 126 -21.11 11.91 -5.87
C ASN A 126 -20.47 11.83 -7.28
N HIS A 127 -19.16 11.60 -7.33
CA HIS A 127 -18.36 11.46 -8.54
C HIS A 127 -17.55 10.18 -8.52
N LEU A 128 -17.01 9.83 -9.68
CA LEU A 128 -16.04 8.74 -9.82
C LEU A 128 -14.79 9.05 -8.98
N VAL A 129 -14.37 8.07 -8.18
CA VAL A 129 -13.13 8.13 -7.41
C VAL A 129 -12.26 6.90 -7.66
N PHE A 130 -10.97 7.08 -7.41
CA PHE A 130 -9.95 6.04 -7.43
C PHE A 130 -9.31 5.98 -6.04
N LEU A 131 -9.94 5.25 -5.12
CA LEU A 131 -9.37 5.04 -3.79
C LEU A 131 -8.19 4.08 -3.88
N ARG A 132 -6.97 4.60 -3.79
CA ARG A 132 -5.76 3.79 -3.85
C ARG A 132 -5.48 3.08 -2.53
N SER A 133 -4.93 1.87 -2.64
CA SER A 133 -4.62 0.99 -1.53
C SER A 133 -3.32 0.24 -1.78
N GLY A 134 -2.54 0.04 -0.72
CA GLY A 134 -1.48 -0.95 -0.65
C GLY A 134 -1.91 -2.09 0.24
N GLU A 135 -1.70 -3.31 -0.19
CA GLU A 135 -2.25 -4.48 0.47
C GLU A 135 -1.27 -5.64 0.46
N PHE A 136 -1.20 -6.37 1.57
CA PHE A 136 -0.43 -7.59 1.73
C PHE A 136 -1.34 -8.65 2.33
N TYR A 137 -1.34 -9.85 1.75
CA TYR A 137 -2.14 -10.97 2.21
C TYR A 137 -1.27 -12.22 2.37
N ARG A 138 -1.34 -12.85 3.53
CA ARG A 138 -0.73 -14.14 3.77
C ARG A 138 -1.62 -15.25 3.23
N VAL A 139 -1.06 -16.09 2.38
CA VAL A 139 -1.76 -17.19 1.73
C VAL A 139 -1.26 -18.51 2.31
N GLU A 140 -2.16 -19.26 2.90
CA GLU A 140 -1.87 -20.55 3.48
C GLU A 140 -1.74 -21.65 2.41
N PRO A 141 -1.14 -22.83 2.72
CA PRO A 141 -0.94 -23.90 1.74
C PRO A 141 -2.23 -24.43 1.09
N ASP A 142 -3.38 -24.25 1.73
CA ASP A 142 -4.70 -24.61 1.18
C ASP A 142 -5.33 -23.48 0.32
N GLY A 143 -4.62 -22.35 0.16
CA GLY A 143 -5.05 -21.22 -0.65
C GLY A 143 -5.93 -20.21 0.09
N GLN A 144 -6.22 -20.43 1.37
CA GLN A 144 -6.97 -19.46 2.18
C GLN A 144 -6.07 -18.32 2.66
N ILE A 145 -6.66 -17.14 2.82
CA ILE A 145 -5.99 -15.97 3.41
C ILE A 145 -6.19 -16.02 4.94
N SER A 146 -5.07 -15.99 5.68
CA SER A 146 -5.08 -15.98 7.15
C SER A 146 -4.81 -14.60 7.74
N GLU A 147 -4.14 -13.73 6.99
CA GLU A 147 -3.74 -12.42 7.48
C GLU A 147 -3.72 -11.40 6.35
N ALA A 148 -4.08 -10.16 6.67
CA ALA A 148 -3.93 -9.02 5.76
C ALA A 148 -3.35 -7.79 6.47
N LYS A 149 -2.59 -6.98 5.72
CA LYS A 149 -2.18 -5.62 6.08
C LYS A 149 -2.63 -4.70 4.95
N ILE A 150 -3.36 -3.63 5.27
CA ILE A 150 -4.00 -2.78 4.26
C ILE A 150 -3.85 -1.32 4.66
N ILE A 151 -3.30 -0.50 3.77
CA ILE A 151 -3.27 0.96 3.91
C ILE A 151 -4.06 1.58 2.76
N PHE A 152 -5.16 2.27 3.09
CA PHE A 152 -5.85 3.16 2.17
C PHE A 152 -5.22 4.55 2.18
N ASP A 153 -5.09 5.19 1.03
CA ASP A 153 -4.77 6.61 0.95
C ASP A 153 -6.05 7.45 1.07
N LEU A 154 -6.54 7.57 2.30
CA LEU A 154 -7.76 8.32 2.59
C LEU A 154 -7.57 9.83 2.43
N LEU A 155 -6.34 10.34 2.56
CA LEU A 155 -6.06 11.75 2.24
C LEU A 155 -6.26 12.06 0.77
N ASP A 156 -5.86 11.15 -0.12
CA ASP A 156 -6.14 11.32 -1.54
C ASP A 156 -7.64 11.18 -1.85
N LEU A 157 -8.37 10.30 -1.15
CA LEU A 157 -9.83 10.24 -1.26
C LEU A 157 -10.47 11.58 -0.83
N MET A 158 -10.02 12.19 0.27
CA MET A 158 -10.49 13.52 0.70
C MET A 158 -10.21 14.57 -0.37
N ARG A 159 -9.04 14.55 -1.01
CA ARG A 159 -8.71 15.43 -2.13
C ARG A 159 -9.68 15.25 -3.30
N GLN A 160 -9.95 14.01 -3.71
CA GLN A 160 -10.91 13.70 -4.78
C GLN A 160 -12.35 14.10 -4.41
N ALA A 161 -12.68 14.07 -3.11
CA ALA A 161 -13.97 14.50 -2.59
C ALA A 161 -14.08 16.04 -2.37
N GLY A 162 -12.98 16.78 -2.56
CA GLY A 162 -12.97 18.24 -2.39
C GLY A 162 -12.93 18.72 -0.93
N CYS A 163 -12.55 17.83 0.01
CA CYS A 163 -12.47 18.13 1.44
C CYS A 163 -11.07 17.86 2.03
N PHE A 164 -10.02 18.23 1.29
CA PHE A 164 -8.63 18.02 1.69
C PHE A 164 -8.22 18.96 2.83
N PRO A 165 -7.92 18.45 4.05
CA PRO A 165 -7.74 19.29 5.24
C PRO A 165 -6.31 19.79 5.44
N LEU A 166 -5.35 19.36 4.62
CA LEU A 166 -3.96 19.77 4.74
C LEU A 166 -3.63 20.97 3.85
N PRO A 167 -2.51 21.65 4.10
CA PRO A 167 -1.95 22.61 3.15
C PRO A 167 -1.69 21.98 1.79
N ARG A 168 -1.26 22.80 0.83
CA ARG A 168 -0.89 22.32 -0.50
C ARG A 168 0.06 21.13 -0.42
N MET A 169 -0.18 20.12 -1.27
CA MET A 169 0.69 18.98 -1.46
C MET A 169 2.12 19.44 -1.85
N LEU A 170 3.14 18.74 -1.38
CA LEU A 170 4.54 19.11 -1.62
C LEU A 170 4.95 18.82 -3.07
N GLY A 171 4.64 17.63 -3.56
CA GLY A 171 4.88 17.20 -4.93
C GLY A 171 3.66 17.31 -5.83
N THR A 172 3.59 16.50 -6.88
CA THR A 172 2.52 16.52 -7.88
C THR A 172 1.33 15.67 -7.44
N GLU A 173 0.15 16.26 -7.44
CA GLU A 173 -1.10 15.53 -7.27
C GLU A 173 -1.40 14.70 -8.52
N MET A 174 -1.50 13.38 -8.34
CA MET A 174 -1.88 12.49 -9.43
C MET A 174 -2.42 11.16 -8.91
N LEU A 175 -3.10 10.42 -9.77
CA LEU A 175 -3.39 9.01 -9.53
C LEU A 175 -2.09 8.21 -9.52
N PHE A 176 -2.04 7.10 -8.77
CA PHE A 176 -0.96 6.14 -8.94
C PHE A 176 -1.12 5.48 -10.32
N PRO A 177 -0.22 5.74 -11.26
CA PRO A 177 -0.23 4.99 -12.51
C PRO A 177 0.23 3.57 -12.26
N GLY A 178 -0.13 2.65 -13.13
CA GLY A 178 0.54 1.37 -13.21
C GLY A 178 2.00 1.53 -13.64
N PRO A 179 2.81 0.47 -13.52
CA PRO A 179 4.19 0.48 -14.01
C PRO A 179 4.27 0.92 -15.47
N ALA A 180 5.28 1.70 -15.82
CA ALA A 180 5.49 2.17 -17.19
C ALA A 180 5.63 1.02 -18.22
N THR A 181 5.97 -0.17 -17.76
CA THR A 181 6.05 -1.41 -18.55
C THR A 181 4.72 -2.14 -18.70
N HIS A 182 3.68 -1.74 -17.98
CA HIS A 182 2.33 -2.35 -17.98
C HIS A 182 2.30 -3.85 -17.61
N ASP A 183 3.27 -4.32 -16.85
CA ASP A 183 3.48 -5.73 -16.49
C ASP A 183 3.45 -6.00 -14.97
N GLY A 184 2.84 -5.12 -14.18
CA GLY A 184 2.84 -5.20 -12.71
C GLY A 184 1.95 -6.30 -12.13
N VAL A 185 1.02 -6.89 -12.90
CA VAL A 185 0.13 -7.94 -12.43
C VAL A 185 0.69 -9.31 -12.83
N LEU A 186 1.25 -10.02 -11.84
CA LEU A 186 1.94 -11.31 -12.06
C LEU A 186 1.09 -12.47 -11.54
N PRO A 187 0.32 -13.14 -12.40
CA PRO A 187 -0.55 -14.27 -11.99
C PRO A 187 0.24 -15.55 -11.68
N SER A 188 1.52 -15.57 -12.01
CA SER A 188 2.46 -16.67 -11.71
C SER A 188 3.83 -16.12 -11.38
N GLY A 189 4.60 -16.86 -10.55
CA GLY A 189 5.94 -16.47 -10.14
C GLY A 189 6.90 -16.21 -11.28
N GLN A 190 7.70 -15.19 -11.15
CA GLN A 190 8.74 -14.82 -12.10
C GLN A 190 10.13 -15.09 -11.51
N ALA A 191 11.11 -15.35 -12.38
CA ALA A 191 12.50 -15.47 -11.98
C ALA A 191 13.06 -14.13 -11.43
N ASP A 192 14.20 -14.18 -10.75
CA ASP A 192 14.97 -13.04 -10.25
C ASP A 192 14.32 -12.24 -9.11
N GLY A 193 13.17 -12.64 -8.56
CA GLY A 193 12.52 -11.93 -7.46
C GLY A 193 13.42 -11.77 -6.22
N GLU A 194 14.19 -12.80 -5.87
CA GLU A 194 15.15 -12.74 -4.75
C GLU A 194 16.25 -11.70 -5.01
N LYS A 195 16.79 -11.65 -6.24
CA LYS A 195 17.80 -10.66 -6.65
C LYS A 195 17.26 -9.24 -6.60
N THR A 196 16.01 -9.06 -7.04
CA THR A 196 15.33 -7.76 -6.98
C THR A 196 15.13 -7.34 -5.52
N LEU A 197 14.75 -8.26 -4.65
CA LEU A 197 14.60 -7.98 -3.23
C LEU A 197 15.94 -7.65 -2.56
N ASP A 198 17.05 -8.34 -2.93
CA ASP A 198 18.41 -8.01 -2.46
C ASP A 198 18.80 -6.56 -2.80
N LEU A 199 18.51 -6.13 -4.03
CA LEU A 199 18.75 -4.74 -4.46
C LEU A 199 17.95 -3.76 -3.60
N CYS A 200 16.68 -4.02 -3.36
CA CYS A 200 15.83 -3.16 -2.53
C CYS A 200 16.30 -3.14 -1.07
N GLU A 201 16.75 -4.27 -0.52
CA GLU A 201 17.30 -4.33 0.85
C GLU A 201 18.62 -3.56 0.99
N ALA A 202 19.48 -3.64 -0.01
CA ALA A 202 20.72 -2.85 -0.05
C ALA A 202 20.43 -1.33 -0.12
N MET A 203 19.47 -0.94 -0.97
CA MET A 203 18.99 0.46 -1.03
C MET A 203 18.41 0.93 0.30
N LEU A 204 17.56 0.12 0.96
CA LEU A 204 16.98 0.47 2.25
C LEU A 204 18.07 0.62 3.35
N ALA A 205 19.15 -0.16 3.29
CA ALA A 205 20.27 -0.03 4.19
C ALA A 205 21.04 1.27 3.93
N ASP A 206 21.25 1.63 2.66
CA ASP A 206 21.90 2.88 2.26
C ASP A 206 21.09 4.11 2.69
N LEU A 207 19.76 4.10 2.49
CA LEU A 207 18.89 5.20 2.94
C LEU A 207 18.91 5.44 4.45
N LYS A 208 19.25 4.43 5.25
CA LYS A 208 19.43 4.58 6.71
C LYS A 208 20.75 5.22 7.07
N ALA A 209 21.78 5.02 6.26
CA ALA A 209 23.13 5.52 6.45
C ALA A 209 23.37 6.89 5.81
N PHE A 210 22.34 7.74 5.81
CA PHE A 210 22.39 9.08 5.23
C PHE A 210 23.19 10.07 6.08
N ASP A 211 23.77 11.07 5.42
CA ASP A 211 24.38 12.22 6.06
C ASP A 211 23.27 13.14 6.63
N PRO A 212 23.26 13.42 7.93
CA PRO A 212 22.21 14.23 8.56
C PRO A 212 22.25 15.71 8.16
N GLU A 213 23.38 16.22 7.64
CA GLU A 213 23.51 17.63 7.23
C GLU A 213 22.99 17.84 5.81
N THR A 214 23.26 16.88 4.91
CA THR A 214 22.94 16.98 3.49
C THR A 214 21.74 16.13 3.08
N PHE A 215 21.27 15.22 3.94
CA PHE A 215 20.25 14.21 3.67
C PHE A 215 20.61 13.23 2.53
N THR A 216 21.87 13.19 2.12
CA THR A 216 22.35 12.32 1.04
C THR A 216 22.81 10.96 1.57
N SER A 217 22.79 9.96 0.72
CA SER A 217 23.38 8.65 0.95
C SER A 217 24.31 8.29 -0.22
N LYS A 218 25.25 7.36 0.00
CA LYS A 218 26.27 7.02 -1.01
C LYS A 218 25.70 6.36 -2.26
N GLY A 219 24.64 5.56 -2.11
CA GLY A 219 24.06 4.76 -3.17
C GLY A 219 22.78 5.34 -3.76
N GLN A 220 22.56 6.66 -3.74
CA GLN A 220 21.30 7.23 -4.24
C GLN A 220 21.16 7.09 -5.76
N THR A 221 21.92 7.80 -6.57
CA THR A 221 21.91 7.77 -8.05
C THR A 221 23.33 7.71 -8.62
N GLY A 222 23.50 7.72 -9.94
CA GLY A 222 24.79 7.59 -10.61
C GLY A 222 25.15 6.12 -10.86
N ASP A 223 26.36 5.85 -11.37
CA ASP A 223 26.77 4.52 -11.84
C ASP A 223 26.67 3.46 -10.74
N ASP A 224 27.10 3.77 -9.53
CA ASP A 224 27.06 2.88 -8.36
C ASP A 224 25.79 3.03 -7.49
N GLY A 225 24.82 3.86 -7.93
CA GLY A 225 23.60 4.13 -7.18
C GLY A 225 22.54 3.04 -7.34
N TYR A 226 21.68 2.92 -6.33
CA TYR A 226 20.54 1.99 -6.34
C TYR A 226 19.34 2.51 -7.16
N TRP A 227 19.27 3.82 -7.37
CA TRP A 227 18.17 4.46 -8.09
C TRP A 227 18.60 4.87 -9.49
N HIS A 228 17.70 4.70 -10.43
CA HIS A 228 17.91 5.20 -11.79
C HIS A 228 17.79 6.73 -11.81
N ASP A 229 18.55 7.41 -12.71
CA ASP A 229 18.50 8.87 -12.81
C ASP A 229 17.12 9.40 -13.19
N ASP A 230 16.34 8.63 -13.95
CA ASP A 230 14.97 8.97 -14.36
C ASP A 230 13.90 8.30 -13.47
N MET A 231 14.22 8.03 -12.19
CA MET A 231 13.31 7.40 -11.26
C MET A 231 12.02 8.22 -11.05
N LEU A 232 10.92 7.50 -10.85
CA LEU A 232 9.64 8.05 -10.44
C LEU A 232 9.29 7.56 -9.04
N TRP A 233 8.86 8.47 -8.19
CA TRP A 233 8.39 8.18 -6.85
C TRP A 233 6.95 8.63 -6.70
N TYR A 234 6.05 7.70 -6.43
CA TYR A 234 4.62 7.93 -6.29
C TYR A 234 4.26 7.95 -4.81
N GLY A 235 4.16 9.15 -4.23
CA GLY A 235 3.87 9.38 -2.83
C GLY A 235 2.38 9.48 -2.54
N PRO A 236 1.99 9.27 -1.26
CA PRO A 236 0.60 9.36 -0.82
C PRO A 236 0.08 10.79 -0.80
N GLY A 237 -1.23 10.92 -0.55
CA GLY A 237 -1.87 12.21 -0.29
C GLY A 237 -1.12 13.02 0.78
N GLY A 238 -0.97 14.33 0.57
CA GLY A 238 -0.16 15.21 1.40
C GLY A 238 1.27 15.41 0.88
N ILE A 239 1.93 14.38 0.36
CA ILE A 239 3.25 14.49 -0.27
C ILE A 239 3.13 14.65 -1.79
N GLY A 240 2.40 13.74 -2.45
CA GLY A 240 2.32 13.70 -3.91
C GLY A 240 3.53 13.02 -4.56
N SER A 241 3.54 13.00 -5.88
CA SER A 241 4.52 12.27 -6.69
C SER A 241 5.67 13.15 -7.16
N ASN A 242 6.81 12.54 -7.38
CA ASN A 242 8.07 13.22 -7.69
C ASN A 242 8.81 12.53 -8.83
N TYR A 243 9.53 13.31 -9.62
CA TYR A 243 10.39 12.85 -10.69
C TYR A 243 11.85 13.11 -10.35
N ARG A 244 12.69 12.12 -10.57
CA ARG A 244 14.12 12.10 -10.25
C ARG A 244 14.40 12.21 -8.74
N TRP A 245 15.63 11.88 -8.37
CA TRP A 245 16.07 11.99 -6.99
C TRP A 245 15.90 13.41 -6.42
N SER A 246 16.23 14.43 -7.19
CA SER A 246 16.12 15.82 -6.75
C SER A 246 14.69 16.25 -6.39
N GLY A 247 13.70 15.76 -7.12
CA GLY A 247 12.28 16.00 -6.78
C GLY A 247 11.89 15.25 -5.50
N PHE A 248 12.24 13.98 -5.41
CA PHE A 248 12.01 13.15 -4.22
C PHE A 248 12.68 13.73 -2.97
N GLU A 249 13.93 14.17 -3.09
CA GLU A 249 14.67 14.80 -1.99
C GLU A 249 14.01 16.09 -1.53
N LYS A 250 13.70 16.99 -2.45
CA LYS A 250 13.11 18.30 -2.16
C LYS A 250 11.71 18.19 -1.54
N ASP A 251 10.82 17.41 -2.14
CA ASP A 251 9.40 17.44 -1.80
C ASP A 251 9.01 16.38 -0.76
N HIS A 252 9.88 15.39 -0.50
CA HIS A 252 9.61 14.39 0.53
C HIS A 252 10.76 14.25 1.53
N ARG A 253 11.94 13.85 1.06
CA ARG A 253 13.02 13.40 1.94
C ARG A 253 13.47 14.50 2.91
N ALA A 254 13.76 15.70 2.42
CA ALA A 254 14.23 16.82 3.24
C ALA A 254 13.19 17.22 4.29
N ALA A 255 11.93 17.38 3.89
CA ALA A 255 10.85 17.74 4.81
C ALA A 255 10.64 16.66 5.90
N PHE A 256 10.66 15.38 5.51
CA PHE A 256 10.47 14.26 6.43
C PHE A 256 11.65 14.13 7.42
N LEU A 257 12.89 14.23 6.94
CA LEU A 257 14.08 14.11 7.80
C LEU A 257 14.26 15.30 8.74
N THR A 258 13.86 16.49 8.31
CA THR A 258 13.86 17.67 9.19
C THR A 258 12.83 17.55 10.31
N ALA A 259 11.64 17.03 9.99
CA ALA A 259 10.59 16.83 10.97
C ALA A 259 10.87 15.70 11.95
N PHE A 260 11.55 14.64 11.48
CA PHE A 260 11.81 13.40 12.23
C PHE A 260 13.28 12.96 12.16
N PRO A 261 14.23 13.77 12.72
CA PRO A 261 15.65 13.54 12.55
C PRO A 261 16.16 12.26 13.22
N ASP A 262 15.50 11.79 14.26
CA ASP A 262 15.83 10.59 15.04
C ASP A 262 15.11 9.32 14.56
N ARG A 263 14.46 9.37 13.40
CA ARG A 263 13.68 8.24 12.92
C ARG A 263 14.50 6.95 12.78
N VAL A 264 13.93 5.86 13.26
CA VAL A 264 14.43 4.50 13.04
C VAL A 264 13.42 3.76 12.18
N GLY A 265 13.81 3.41 10.95
CA GLY A 265 12.93 2.77 9.97
C GLY A 265 13.36 1.37 9.56
N GLY A 266 12.54 0.71 8.70
CA GLY A 266 12.82 -0.60 8.12
C GLY A 266 12.50 -1.77 9.04
N ASN A 267 11.66 -1.58 10.04
CA ASN A 267 11.05 -2.68 10.78
C ASN A 267 9.93 -3.29 9.94
N HIS A 268 10.32 -4.06 8.92
CA HIS A 268 9.37 -4.66 8.00
C HIS A 268 8.85 -6.00 8.54
N TYR A 269 7.54 -6.15 8.48
CA TYR A 269 6.81 -7.38 8.78
C TYR A 269 6.88 -8.36 7.61
N CYS A 270 6.77 -7.85 6.38
CA CYS A 270 6.82 -8.63 5.17
C CYS A 270 7.79 -8.00 4.15
N ARG A 271 8.55 -8.84 3.46
CA ARG A 271 9.40 -8.51 2.31
C ARG A 271 9.31 -9.62 1.30
N ILE A 272 8.84 -9.32 0.11
CA ILE A 272 8.72 -10.27 -1.01
C ILE A 272 9.32 -9.69 -2.28
N GLY A 273 9.83 -10.57 -3.14
CA GLY A 273 10.30 -10.23 -4.48
C GLY A 273 9.69 -11.17 -5.52
N ASP A 274 9.39 -10.65 -6.72
CA ASP A 274 8.78 -11.39 -7.82
C ASP A 274 9.16 -10.75 -9.17
N GLY A 275 10.00 -11.40 -9.96
CA GLY A 275 10.55 -10.82 -11.18
C GLY A 275 11.31 -9.53 -10.91
N ASN A 276 10.93 -8.46 -11.61
CA ASN A 276 11.50 -7.12 -11.47
C ASN A 276 10.83 -6.28 -10.36
N TYR A 277 9.96 -6.90 -9.56
CA TYR A 277 9.21 -6.22 -8.50
C TYR A 277 9.64 -6.69 -7.12
N ALA A 278 9.57 -5.77 -6.16
CA ALA A 278 9.67 -6.09 -4.74
C ALA A 278 8.65 -5.27 -3.95
N ALA A 279 8.20 -5.80 -2.83
CA ALA A 279 7.32 -5.09 -1.91
C ALA A 279 7.72 -5.34 -0.47
N VAL A 280 7.59 -4.29 0.36
CA VAL A 280 7.87 -4.35 1.79
C VAL A 280 6.74 -3.67 2.58
N SER A 281 6.44 -4.20 3.77
CA SER A 281 5.43 -3.67 4.68
C SER A 281 5.94 -3.66 6.10
N GLY A 282 5.74 -2.55 6.81
CA GLY A 282 6.07 -2.40 8.23
C GLY A 282 4.84 -1.99 9.04
N TRP A 283 4.64 -2.66 10.19
CA TRP A 283 3.46 -2.49 11.01
C TRP A 283 3.76 -2.45 12.51
N PRO A 284 4.32 -1.32 13.03
CA PRO A 284 4.83 -0.15 12.30
C PRO A 284 6.17 -0.40 11.65
N SER A 285 6.49 0.38 10.59
CA SER A 285 7.79 0.38 9.94
C SER A 285 8.80 1.27 10.63
N MET A 286 8.32 2.37 11.20
CA MET A 286 9.17 3.41 11.79
C MET A 286 8.71 3.80 13.18
N THR A 287 9.71 4.25 13.98
CA THR A 287 9.53 4.99 15.23
C THR A 287 10.32 6.29 15.11
N MET A 288 9.82 7.40 15.68
CA MET A 288 10.41 8.72 15.54
C MET A 288 9.86 9.70 16.56
N THR A 289 10.53 10.82 16.77
CA THR A 289 10.02 11.97 17.55
C THR A 289 9.70 13.13 16.60
N HIS A 290 8.55 13.77 16.77
CA HIS A 290 8.14 14.93 15.98
C HIS A 290 8.85 16.19 16.47
N GLN A 291 9.98 16.55 15.84
CA GLN A 291 10.90 17.59 16.28
C GLN A 291 10.91 18.83 15.38
N GLY A 292 10.36 18.77 14.19
CA GLY A 292 10.24 19.88 13.25
C GLY A 292 8.85 19.98 12.63
N ASP A 293 8.55 21.08 11.97
CA ASP A 293 7.27 21.30 11.31
C ASP A 293 7.05 20.28 10.19
N TYR A 294 5.86 19.69 10.13
CA TYR A 294 5.52 18.72 9.09
C TYR A 294 4.08 18.89 8.61
N LEU A 295 3.92 19.13 7.30
CA LEU A 295 2.62 19.27 6.62
C LEU A 295 1.61 20.17 7.39
N GLY A 296 2.10 21.30 7.90
CA GLY A 296 1.29 22.29 8.62
C GLY A 296 1.07 21.99 10.10
N VAL A 297 1.79 21.00 10.66
CA VAL A 297 1.80 20.75 12.11
C VAL A 297 3.14 21.16 12.68
N ALA A 298 3.14 22.08 13.63
CA ALA A 298 4.34 22.46 14.38
C ALA A 298 4.85 21.31 15.24
N ALA A 299 6.16 21.28 15.49
CA ALA A 299 6.80 20.25 16.31
C ALA A 299 6.05 20.00 17.62
N THR A 300 5.65 18.77 17.88
CA THR A 300 4.89 18.40 19.09
C THR A 300 5.75 17.77 20.20
N GLY A 301 6.97 17.37 19.88
CA GLY A 301 7.85 16.61 20.78
C GLY A 301 7.36 15.20 21.11
N LYS A 302 6.28 14.72 20.49
CA LYS A 302 5.72 13.41 20.75
C LYS A 302 6.51 12.29 20.06
N SER A 303 6.60 11.14 20.73
CA SER A 303 7.07 9.89 20.12
C SER A 303 5.95 9.31 19.25
N LEU A 304 6.27 8.98 18.00
CA LEU A 304 5.34 8.55 16.98
C LEU A 304 5.76 7.23 16.35
N THR A 305 4.79 6.54 15.78
CA THR A 305 5.01 5.37 14.92
C THR A 305 4.41 5.61 13.54
N LEU A 306 4.92 4.93 12.51
CA LEU A 306 4.37 5.02 11.16
C LEU A 306 4.31 3.65 10.48
N ARG A 307 3.14 3.29 10.00
CA ARG A 307 2.90 2.13 9.14
C ARG A 307 3.19 2.52 7.70
N VAL A 308 3.95 1.68 7.00
CA VAL A 308 4.44 1.98 5.64
C VAL A 308 4.34 0.75 4.76
N MET A 309 3.99 0.97 3.51
CA MET A 309 4.10 -0.01 2.43
C MET A 309 4.83 0.63 1.26
N ASP A 310 5.84 -0.08 0.76
CA ASP A 310 6.61 0.32 -0.41
C ASP A 310 6.56 -0.79 -1.46
N PHE A 311 6.38 -0.39 -2.71
CA PHE A 311 6.44 -1.26 -3.88
C PHE A 311 7.46 -0.69 -4.86
N TYR A 312 8.31 -1.54 -5.38
CA TYR A 312 9.41 -1.16 -6.24
C TYR A 312 9.34 -1.90 -7.57
N ARG A 313 9.60 -1.20 -8.66
CA ARG A 313 9.94 -1.79 -9.95
C ARG A 313 11.39 -1.49 -10.29
N CYS A 314 12.14 -2.54 -10.63
CA CYS A 314 13.54 -2.46 -10.97
C CYS A 314 13.77 -2.72 -12.47
N ALA A 315 14.82 -2.13 -13.02
CA ALA A 315 15.32 -2.41 -14.36
C ALA A 315 16.82 -2.18 -14.39
N GLY A 316 17.58 -3.05 -15.03
CA GLY A 316 19.03 -2.92 -15.14
C GLY A 316 19.77 -2.80 -13.81
N ASN A 317 19.34 -3.53 -12.78
CA ASN A 317 19.85 -3.47 -11.41
C ASN A 317 19.65 -2.12 -10.72
N LYS A 318 18.66 -1.33 -11.12
CA LYS A 318 18.30 -0.05 -10.48
C LYS A 318 16.81 0.05 -10.26
N ILE A 319 16.41 0.79 -9.23
CA ILE A 319 15.01 1.09 -8.95
C ILE A 319 14.57 2.21 -9.88
N MET A 320 13.54 1.94 -10.68
CA MET A 320 12.96 2.87 -11.65
C MET A 320 11.71 3.55 -11.11
N GLU A 321 10.88 2.82 -10.39
CA GLU A 321 9.61 3.32 -9.87
C GLU A 321 9.38 2.79 -8.47
N ASN A 322 8.81 3.64 -7.62
CA ASN A 322 8.44 3.30 -6.24
C ASN A 322 7.06 3.88 -5.91
N TRP A 323 6.16 3.04 -5.44
CA TRP A 323 4.82 3.40 -4.93
C TRP A 323 4.82 3.28 -3.42
N VAL A 324 4.41 4.33 -2.74
CA VAL A 324 4.45 4.41 -1.28
C VAL A 324 3.09 4.73 -0.70
N LEU A 325 2.69 3.96 0.30
CA LEU A 325 1.52 4.24 1.11
C LEU A 325 1.94 4.37 2.57
N LEU A 326 1.43 5.41 3.21
CA LEU A 326 1.69 5.77 4.58
C LEU A 326 0.36 5.91 5.33
N ASP A 327 0.28 5.35 6.54
CA ASP A 327 -0.89 5.57 7.40
C ASP A 327 -0.84 6.96 8.02
N TYR A 328 -1.11 7.96 7.18
CA TYR A 328 -1.04 9.36 7.58
C TYR A 328 -2.16 9.78 8.51
N LEU A 329 -3.34 9.19 8.38
CA LEU A 329 -4.42 9.54 9.31
C LEU A 329 -4.04 9.15 10.74
N ASP A 330 -3.44 7.96 10.93
CA ASP A 330 -2.91 7.54 12.24
C ASP A 330 -1.75 8.46 12.70
N LEU A 331 -0.82 8.80 11.81
CA LEU A 331 0.29 9.70 12.14
C LEU A 331 -0.21 11.06 12.62
N PHE A 332 -1.17 11.67 11.91
CA PHE A 332 -1.75 12.96 12.31
C PHE A 332 -2.54 12.86 13.60
N GLN A 333 -3.27 11.77 13.81
CA GLN A 333 -3.96 11.50 15.07
C GLN A 333 -2.97 11.45 16.25
N GLN A 334 -1.82 10.79 16.09
CA GLN A 334 -0.75 10.78 17.11
C GLN A 334 -0.17 12.18 17.35
N MET A 335 -0.04 13.01 16.31
CA MET A 335 0.36 14.42 16.45
C MET A 335 -0.71 15.29 17.11
N GLY A 336 -1.96 14.83 17.18
CA GLY A 336 -3.09 15.53 17.85
C GLY A 336 -4.03 16.24 16.88
N ARG A 337 -4.05 15.84 15.61
CA ARG A 337 -5.00 16.32 14.60
C ARG A 337 -5.87 15.17 14.09
N ASP A 338 -7.17 15.36 14.12
CA ASP A 338 -8.15 14.47 13.50
C ASP A 338 -8.53 14.99 12.11
N LEU A 339 -7.82 14.47 11.09
CA LEU A 339 -8.03 14.93 9.71
C LEU A 339 -9.42 14.55 9.16
N ILE A 340 -10.08 13.52 9.71
CA ILE A 340 -11.44 13.16 9.30
C ILE A 340 -12.43 14.22 9.80
N GLU A 341 -12.28 14.65 11.06
CA GLU A 341 -13.13 15.74 11.60
C GLU A 341 -12.84 17.08 10.92
N GLU A 342 -11.57 17.38 10.66
CA GLU A 342 -11.18 18.59 9.96
C GLU A 342 -11.72 18.66 8.52
N ALA A 343 -11.74 17.53 7.80
CA ALA A 343 -12.29 17.44 6.45
C ALA A 343 -13.80 17.76 6.37
N LYS A 344 -14.53 17.64 7.49
CA LYS A 344 -15.95 18.01 7.54
C LYS A 344 -16.18 19.54 7.54
N ALA A 345 -15.14 20.32 7.84
CA ALA A 345 -15.19 21.78 7.92
C ALA A 345 -14.69 22.46 6.64
N VAL A 346 -14.16 21.71 5.67
CA VAL A 346 -13.71 22.18 4.36
C VAL A 346 -14.87 22.15 3.36
#